data_b42fcd38d65c45a2e6a7c550d6e86723
#
_entry.id   b42fcd38d65c45a2e6a7c550d6e86723
#
_cell.length_a   1.000
_cell.length_b   1.000
_cell.length_c   1.000
_cell.angle_alpha   90.00
_cell.angle_beta   90.00
_cell.angle_gamma   90.00
#
_symmetry.space_group_name_H-M   'P 1'
#
loop_
_entity.id
_entity.type
_entity.pdbx_description
1 polymer ?
#
loop_
_entity_poly.entity_id
_entity_poly.type
_entity_poly.pdbx_seq_one_letter_code
_entity_poly.pdbx_strand_id
1 'polypeptide(L)'
;MSNKLRTGLRSFVITCLAVGAAQAGVLPEDRADVLYFRYDGGGVVISGPSMLVRKSIGEHVSVQANHYIDMVSSASIDVETSASPYDDERTQSSLSLDILHGKSTYSLGAVKSDESDYLANTAFVGVSHDMFGDLTTIGFGYKKGQNDVFRNVKIDGVKQRDPSFAAEMESQSFNVSLSQIITKNLIMSGQYEVVTDEGFLRSPYRQVRFFIGPEAQGQEFETYPNTRSSNAASIRAKYFLPYRAAIDTMYRFYTDTWGVIGHTGELGYVHPLDKAWAGGNWIFEGRLRYYTQTSADFYRDIFPRAGFANFMARDKELATYNAITAGVTATYEFKLPRFPWLSKGSLNFRYDYMTVNYDNFRDATYSLGRFGVPPAEALLPGTEPLYKLNANIFQFFVSAYF
;
A
#
# COMPACT_ATOMS: atom_id res chain seq x y z
N MET A 1 18.81 -11.39 -12.72
CA MET A 1 18.97 -10.05 -12.16
C MET A 1 17.69 -9.28 -12.41
N SER A 2 16.69 -9.50 -11.60
CA SER A 2 15.45 -8.75 -11.70
C SER A 2 14.67 -8.95 -10.42
N ASN A 3 14.38 -7.93 -9.69
CA ASN A 3 13.32 -7.80 -8.69
C ASN A 3 13.65 -6.61 -7.77
N LYS A 4 13.52 -5.40 -8.30
CA LYS A 4 14.01 -4.20 -7.58
C LYS A 4 12.94 -3.22 -7.12
N LEU A 5 11.64 -3.56 -7.17
CA LEU A 5 10.62 -2.55 -6.95
C LEU A 5 9.50 -2.91 -5.98
N ARG A 6 9.69 -3.94 -5.18
CA ARG A 6 8.56 -4.50 -4.43
C ARG A 6 8.40 -3.99 -3.01
N THR A 7 9.36 -3.26 -2.43
CA THR A 7 9.26 -2.86 -1.03
C THR A 7 8.32 -1.67 -0.81
N GLY A 8 8.25 -0.72 -1.71
CA GLY A 8 7.43 0.48 -1.51
C GLY A 8 5.97 0.37 -1.92
N LEU A 9 5.70 -0.47 -2.91
CA LEU A 9 4.31 -0.77 -3.26
C LEU A 9 3.61 -1.62 -2.20
N ARG A 10 4.38 -2.33 -1.38
CA ARG A 10 3.88 -3.14 -0.24
C ARG A 10 3.15 -2.31 0.80
N SER A 11 3.63 -1.11 1.11
CA SER A 11 2.95 -0.20 2.03
C SER A 11 1.64 0.35 1.45
N PHE A 12 1.52 0.46 0.14
CA PHE A 12 0.32 1.00 -0.52
C PHE A 12 -0.83 -0.01 -0.62
N VAL A 13 -0.53 -1.29 -0.83
CA VAL A 13 -1.55 -2.34 -1.01
C VAL A 13 -2.01 -2.94 0.32
N ILE A 14 -1.12 -3.07 1.30
CA ILE A 14 -1.46 -3.58 2.65
C ILE A 14 -2.40 -2.62 3.39
N THR A 15 -2.38 -1.32 3.09
CA THR A 15 -3.25 -0.33 3.74
C THR A 15 -4.73 -0.45 3.33
N CYS A 16 -5.06 -1.10 2.23
CA CYS A 16 -6.46 -1.31 1.82
C CYS A 16 -7.21 -2.40 2.60
N LEU A 17 -6.50 -3.27 3.34
CA LEU A 17 -7.13 -4.37 4.09
C LEU A 17 -7.45 -4.04 5.55
N ALA A 18 -7.09 -2.87 6.07
CA ALA A 18 -7.15 -2.61 7.51
C ALA A 18 -7.95 -1.38 7.94
N VAL A 19 -8.71 -0.76 7.05
CA VAL A 19 -9.67 0.27 7.50
C VAL A 19 -11.09 -0.30 7.38
N GLY A 20 -11.33 -1.42 8.07
CA GLY A 20 -12.66 -1.67 8.58
C GLY A 20 -12.94 -0.56 9.59
N ALA A 21 -13.84 0.37 9.30
CA ALA A 21 -14.40 1.22 10.32
C ALA A 21 -14.78 0.31 11.48
N ALA A 22 -14.28 0.59 12.69
CA ALA A 22 -14.66 -0.13 13.88
C ALA A 22 -16.19 0.02 14.03
N GLN A 23 -16.94 -0.95 13.53
CA GLN A 23 -18.34 -1.19 13.79
C GLN A 23 -18.39 -2.35 14.75
N ALA A 24 -18.32 -2.05 16.04
CA ALA A 24 -18.61 -3.04 17.03
C ALA A 24 -20.14 -3.10 17.20
N GLY A 25 -20.66 -4.25 17.54
CA GLY A 25 -22.09 -4.49 17.77
C GLY A 25 -22.90 -4.95 16.55
N VAL A 26 -22.37 -4.89 15.33
CA VAL A 26 -23.00 -5.43 14.11
C VAL A 26 -21.97 -6.14 13.25
N LEU A 27 -22.24 -7.39 12.85
CA LEU A 27 -21.41 -8.09 11.88
C LEU A 27 -21.49 -7.37 10.51
N PRO A 28 -20.37 -7.33 9.75
CA PRO A 28 -20.38 -6.76 8.41
C PRO A 28 -21.32 -7.52 7.47
N GLU A 29 -21.93 -6.79 6.52
CA GLU A 29 -22.87 -7.37 5.55
C GLU A 29 -22.25 -8.53 4.74
N ASP A 30 -23.07 -9.56 4.49
CA ASP A 30 -22.72 -10.67 3.60
C ASP A 30 -22.57 -10.17 2.18
N ARG A 31 -21.44 -10.46 1.55
CA ARG A 31 -21.15 -9.98 0.19
C ARG A 31 -20.11 -10.80 -0.55
N ALA A 32 -20.15 -10.69 -1.85
CA ALA A 32 -19.08 -11.12 -2.74
C ALA A 32 -18.64 -9.95 -3.61
N ASP A 33 -17.35 -9.70 -3.65
CA ASP A 33 -16.73 -8.65 -4.46
C ASP A 33 -15.78 -9.27 -5.49
N VAL A 34 -15.80 -8.76 -6.71
CA VAL A 34 -14.80 -9.03 -7.74
C VAL A 34 -14.22 -7.71 -8.17
N LEU A 35 -12.92 -7.54 -8.00
CA LEU A 35 -12.16 -6.34 -8.32
C LEU A 35 -11.16 -6.67 -9.43
N TYR A 36 -11.02 -5.77 -10.38
CA TYR A 36 -9.85 -5.65 -11.25
C TYR A 36 -9.20 -4.30 -11.03
N PHE A 37 -7.88 -4.30 -10.83
CA PHE A 37 -7.14 -3.06 -10.72
C PHE A 37 -5.97 -3.01 -11.69
N ARG A 38 -5.53 -1.79 -12.01
CA ARG A 38 -4.34 -1.51 -12.80
C ARG A 38 -3.65 -0.25 -12.27
N TYR A 39 -2.38 -0.40 -11.96
CA TYR A 39 -1.43 0.68 -11.74
C TYR A 39 -0.51 0.78 -12.95
N ASP A 40 -0.28 1.99 -13.44
CA ASP A 40 0.60 2.26 -14.58
C ASP A 40 1.37 3.55 -14.32
N GLY A 41 2.65 3.42 -13.97
CA GLY A 41 3.46 4.59 -13.62
C GLY A 41 4.91 4.27 -13.28
N GLY A 42 5.81 5.21 -13.58
CA GLY A 42 7.23 5.08 -13.30
C GLY A 42 7.90 3.88 -13.97
N GLY A 43 7.43 3.46 -15.15
CA GLY A 43 7.93 2.27 -15.85
C GLY A 43 7.46 0.94 -15.25
N VAL A 44 6.48 0.96 -14.34
CA VAL A 44 5.91 -0.24 -13.72
C VAL A 44 4.43 -0.33 -14.07
N VAL A 45 4.00 -1.49 -14.54
CA VAL A 45 2.59 -1.84 -14.68
C VAL A 45 2.28 -2.98 -13.72
N ILE A 46 1.26 -2.79 -12.87
CA ILE A 46 0.74 -3.84 -11.99
C ILE A 46 -0.73 -3.94 -12.24
N SER A 47 -1.22 -5.13 -12.48
CA SER A 47 -2.66 -5.36 -12.67
C SER A 47 -3.05 -6.76 -12.25
N GLY A 48 -4.31 -6.92 -11.86
CA GLY A 48 -4.82 -8.25 -11.56
C GLY A 48 -6.21 -8.24 -10.94
N PRO A 49 -6.82 -9.44 -10.86
CA PRO A 49 -8.10 -9.64 -10.21
C PRO A 49 -7.94 -9.84 -8.70
N SER A 50 -8.98 -9.45 -7.95
CA SER A 50 -9.18 -9.81 -6.55
C SER A 50 -10.61 -10.30 -6.37
N MET A 51 -10.79 -11.33 -5.56
CA MET A 51 -12.10 -11.87 -5.19
C MET A 51 -12.20 -11.92 -3.68
N LEU A 52 -13.30 -11.39 -3.15
CA LEU A 52 -13.61 -11.43 -1.73
C LEU A 52 -15.00 -12.03 -1.55
N VAL A 53 -15.13 -12.93 -0.60
CA VAL A 53 -16.44 -13.44 -0.16
C VAL A 53 -16.51 -13.33 1.35
N ARG A 54 -17.61 -12.79 1.84
CA ARG A 54 -17.94 -12.72 3.27
C ARG A 54 -19.31 -13.32 3.51
N LYS A 55 -19.39 -14.18 4.52
CA LYS A 55 -20.64 -14.83 4.91
C LYS A 55 -20.78 -14.92 6.41
N SER A 56 -21.92 -14.49 6.91
CA SER A 56 -22.32 -14.68 8.31
C SER A 56 -22.85 -16.09 8.53
N ILE A 57 -22.47 -16.67 9.66
CA ILE A 57 -22.91 -17.99 10.15
C ILE A 57 -23.69 -17.74 11.44
N GLY A 58 -25.01 -17.72 11.33
CA GLY A 58 -25.88 -17.26 12.43
C GLY A 58 -25.74 -15.76 12.67
N GLU A 59 -26.01 -15.31 13.88
CA GLU A 59 -26.04 -13.89 14.25
C GLU A 59 -24.72 -13.37 14.85
N HIS A 60 -23.76 -14.26 15.11
CA HIS A 60 -22.59 -13.96 15.92
C HIS A 60 -21.23 -14.17 15.22
N VAL A 61 -21.23 -14.80 14.07
CA VAL A 61 -19.98 -15.19 13.40
C VAL A 61 -20.01 -14.76 11.95
N SER A 62 -18.95 -14.12 11.45
CA SER A 62 -18.76 -13.84 10.04
C SER A 62 -17.42 -14.37 9.58
N VAL A 63 -17.39 -15.07 8.44
CA VAL A 63 -16.18 -15.58 7.80
C VAL A 63 -15.92 -14.81 6.53
N GLN A 64 -14.68 -14.41 6.31
CA GLN A 64 -14.26 -13.75 5.07
C GLN A 64 -13.05 -14.47 4.47
N ALA A 65 -13.12 -14.75 3.18
CA ALA A 65 -11.99 -15.19 2.37
C ALA A 65 -11.71 -14.16 1.28
N ASN A 66 -10.44 -13.91 1.02
CA ASN A 66 -10.01 -13.06 -0.09
C ASN A 66 -8.86 -13.75 -0.84
N HIS A 67 -8.89 -13.65 -2.14
CA HIS A 67 -7.82 -14.12 -3.03
C HIS A 67 -7.55 -13.05 -4.09
N TYR A 68 -6.26 -12.78 -4.32
CA TYR A 68 -5.84 -11.69 -5.15
C TYR A 68 -4.53 -12.02 -5.89
N ILE A 69 -4.45 -11.64 -7.15
CA ILE A 69 -3.31 -11.90 -8.02
C ILE A 69 -2.80 -10.55 -8.58
N ASP A 70 -1.49 -10.32 -8.50
CA ASP A 70 -0.81 -9.21 -9.16
C ASP A 70 0.10 -9.76 -10.26
N MET A 71 -0.13 -9.33 -11.47
CA MET A 71 0.82 -9.44 -12.57
C MET A 71 1.63 -8.16 -12.65
N VAL A 72 2.94 -8.29 -12.48
CA VAL A 72 3.87 -7.15 -12.41
C VAL A 72 4.77 -7.20 -13.63
N SER A 73 4.70 -6.17 -14.48
CA SER A 73 5.70 -5.89 -15.51
C SER A 73 6.50 -4.64 -15.11
N SER A 74 7.81 -4.72 -15.10
CA SER A 74 8.63 -3.62 -14.58
C SER A 74 9.81 -3.28 -15.48
N ALA A 75 9.84 -1.99 -15.85
CA ALA A 75 10.97 -1.28 -16.42
C ALA A 75 11.21 0.03 -15.63
N SER A 76 11.15 -0.02 -14.30
CA SER A 76 11.37 1.17 -13.49
C SER A 76 12.79 1.70 -13.61
N ILE A 77 13.03 2.93 -13.14
CA ILE A 77 14.33 3.59 -13.18
C ILE A 77 15.46 2.74 -12.56
N ASP A 78 15.17 1.99 -11.48
CA ASP A 78 16.16 1.10 -10.86
C ASP A 78 16.46 -0.10 -11.77
N VAL A 79 15.46 -0.61 -12.49
CA VAL A 79 15.61 -1.69 -13.47
C VAL A 79 16.30 -1.17 -14.72
N GLU A 80 15.93 -0.01 -15.23
CA GLU A 80 16.55 0.59 -16.41
C GLU A 80 18.06 0.82 -16.23
N THR A 81 18.50 1.23 -15.03
CA THR A 81 19.91 1.56 -14.75
C THR A 81 20.79 0.37 -14.37
N SER A 82 20.22 -0.78 -13.99
CA SER A 82 21.00 -1.89 -13.42
C SER A 82 20.52 -3.29 -13.79
N ALA A 83 19.46 -3.45 -14.57
CA ALA A 83 18.86 -4.75 -14.90
C ALA A 83 18.17 -4.75 -16.27
N SER A 84 17.52 -5.87 -16.63
CA SER A 84 16.60 -5.98 -17.76
C SER A 84 15.16 -5.90 -17.29
N PRO A 85 14.20 -5.48 -18.14
CA PRO A 85 12.77 -5.58 -17.85
C PRO A 85 12.40 -7.00 -17.43
N TYR A 86 11.41 -7.12 -16.55
CA TYR A 86 10.96 -8.43 -16.07
C TYR A 86 9.46 -8.43 -15.80
N ASP A 87 8.90 -9.63 -15.87
CA ASP A 87 7.55 -9.96 -15.44
C ASP A 87 7.61 -10.86 -14.20
N ASP A 88 6.66 -10.67 -13.29
CA ASP A 88 6.53 -11.49 -12.10
C ASP A 88 5.07 -11.54 -11.65
N GLU A 89 4.71 -12.55 -10.88
CA GLU A 89 3.38 -12.74 -10.33
C GLU A 89 3.45 -12.82 -8.80
N ARG A 90 2.49 -12.17 -8.16
CA ARG A 90 2.25 -12.28 -6.74
C ARG A 90 0.85 -12.81 -6.51
N THR A 91 0.73 -13.84 -5.70
CA THR A 91 -0.54 -14.41 -5.26
C THR A 91 -0.70 -14.17 -3.76
N GLN A 92 -1.86 -13.64 -3.34
CA GLN A 92 -2.16 -13.48 -1.92
C GLN A 92 -3.52 -14.08 -1.60
N SER A 93 -3.58 -14.86 -0.52
CA SER A 93 -4.82 -15.41 0.04
C SER A 93 -4.95 -15.02 1.50
N SER A 94 -6.16 -14.71 1.94
CA SER A 94 -6.45 -14.45 3.34
C SER A 94 -7.76 -15.10 3.78
N LEU A 95 -7.80 -15.49 5.04
CA LEU A 95 -8.98 -15.99 5.73
C LEU A 95 -9.10 -15.25 7.05
N SER A 96 -10.29 -14.76 7.36
CA SER A 96 -10.59 -14.12 8.66
C SER A 96 -11.94 -14.53 9.21
N LEU A 97 -12.05 -14.43 10.52
CA LEU A 97 -13.22 -14.74 11.33
C LEU A 97 -13.50 -13.55 12.24
N ASP A 98 -14.72 -13.04 12.21
CA ASP A 98 -15.24 -12.07 13.15
C ASP A 98 -16.28 -12.72 14.05
N ILE A 99 -16.14 -12.56 15.38
CA ILE A 99 -17.04 -13.11 16.39
C ILE A 99 -17.65 -11.94 17.16
N LEU A 100 -18.95 -11.79 17.07
CA LEU A 100 -19.72 -10.77 17.79
C LEU A 100 -20.21 -11.33 19.11
N HIS A 101 -19.82 -10.72 20.23
CA HIS A 101 -20.32 -11.03 21.56
C HIS A 101 -20.71 -9.76 22.32
N GLY A 102 -22.01 -9.58 22.48
CA GLY A 102 -22.58 -8.36 23.05
C GLY A 102 -22.20 -7.14 22.20
N LYS A 103 -21.44 -6.21 22.78
CA LYS A 103 -20.93 -5.00 22.10
C LYS A 103 -19.48 -5.13 21.65
N SER A 104 -18.93 -6.33 21.67
CA SER A 104 -17.55 -6.59 21.29
C SER A 104 -17.50 -7.45 20.04
N THR A 105 -16.64 -7.07 19.08
CA THR A 105 -16.28 -7.89 17.93
C THR A 105 -14.82 -8.32 18.09
N TYR A 106 -14.59 -9.63 18.06
CA TYR A 106 -13.26 -10.26 18.08
C TYR A 106 -12.93 -10.70 16.66
N SER A 107 -11.82 -10.25 16.14
CA SER A 107 -11.32 -10.59 14.79
C SER A 107 -10.06 -11.42 14.90
N LEU A 108 -9.96 -12.48 14.09
CA LEU A 108 -8.74 -13.25 13.92
C LEU A 108 -8.59 -13.68 12.46
N GLY A 109 -7.37 -13.83 12.00
CA GLY A 109 -7.15 -14.27 10.63
C GLY A 109 -5.69 -14.45 10.27
N ALA A 110 -5.50 -14.97 9.07
CA ALA A 110 -4.20 -15.21 8.49
C ALA A 110 -4.16 -14.75 7.02
N VAL A 111 -2.97 -14.33 6.59
CA VAL A 111 -2.67 -13.91 5.22
C VAL A 111 -1.41 -14.64 4.78
N LYS A 112 -1.46 -15.22 3.58
CA LYS A 112 -0.28 -15.76 2.89
C LYS A 112 -0.10 -15.03 1.57
N SER A 113 1.12 -14.55 1.32
CA SER A 113 1.53 -13.98 0.04
C SER A 113 2.73 -14.74 -0.51
N ASP A 114 2.67 -15.09 -1.78
CA ASP A 114 3.69 -15.87 -2.48
C ASP A 114 4.13 -15.10 -3.72
N GLU A 115 5.44 -14.89 -3.83
CA GLU A 115 6.12 -14.29 -4.97
C GLU A 115 7.35 -15.16 -5.34
N SER A 116 7.89 -14.95 -6.51
CA SER A 116 9.06 -15.74 -6.93
C SER A 116 10.27 -15.64 -5.99
N ASP A 117 10.42 -14.51 -5.28
CA ASP A 117 11.53 -14.21 -4.37
C ASP A 117 11.12 -13.74 -2.96
N TYR A 118 9.84 -13.90 -2.62
CA TYR A 118 9.33 -13.51 -1.31
C TYR A 118 8.12 -14.34 -0.88
N LEU A 119 8.19 -14.91 0.30
CA LEU A 119 7.08 -15.56 0.97
C LEU A 119 6.73 -14.78 2.22
N ALA A 120 5.45 -14.46 2.40
CA ALA A 120 4.96 -13.78 3.60
C ALA A 120 3.81 -14.55 4.24
N ASN A 121 3.95 -14.81 5.53
CA ASN A 121 2.89 -15.41 6.35
C ASN A 121 2.59 -14.43 7.49
N THR A 122 1.33 -14.00 7.60
CA THR A 122 0.91 -13.06 8.63
C THR A 122 -0.30 -13.60 9.36
N ALA A 123 -0.28 -13.56 10.68
CA ALA A 123 -1.45 -13.79 11.52
C ALA A 123 -1.84 -12.49 12.22
N PHE A 124 -3.12 -12.31 12.49
CA PHE A 124 -3.62 -11.15 13.20
C PHE A 124 -4.77 -11.49 14.15
N VAL A 125 -4.88 -10.68 15.20
CA VAL A 125 -6.00 -10.68 16.13
C VAL A 125 -6.41 -9.22 16.39
N GLY A 126 -7.70 -9.02 16.66
CA GLY A 126 -8.23 -7.70 16.98
C GLY A 126 -9.44 -7.81 17.91
N VAL A 127 -9.74 -6.71 18.58
CA VAL A 127 -10.98 -6.53 19.33
C VAL A 127 -11.46 -5.10 19.14
N SER A 128 -12.75 -4.94 18.93
CA SER A 128 -13.41 -3.63 19.01
C SER A 128 -14.58 -3.73 19.98
N HIS A 129 -14.85 -2.63 20.68
CA HIS A 129 -15.90 -2.56 21.69
C HIS A 129 -16.65 -1.23 21.63
N ASP A 130 -17.98 -1.30 21.57
CA ASP A 130 -18.86 -0.13 21.59
C ASP A 130 -19.24 0.23 23.02
N MET A 131 -19.17 1.52 23.33
CA MET A 131 -19.46 2.11 24.63
C MET A 131 -20.41 3.28 24.50
N PHE A 132 -20.96 3.67 25.64
CA PHE A 132 -21.78 4.90 25.79
C PHE A 132 -22.95 4.99 24.79
N GLY A 133 -23.71 3.88 24.66
CA GLY A 133 -24.84 3.81 23.73
C GLY A 133 -24.41 3.86 22.28
N ASP A 134 -23.28 3.22 21.96
CA ASP A 134 -22.69 3.06 20.63
C ASP A 134 -22.17 4.40 20.04
N LEU A 135 -21.96 5.40 20.91
CA LEU A 135 -21.37 6.69 20.51
C LEU A 135 -19.85 6.62 20.40
N THR A 136 -19.22 5.69 21.09
CA THR A 136 -17.76 5.52 21.15
C THR A 136 -17.41 4.08 20.83
N THR A 137 -16.48 3.87 19.91
CA THR A 137 -15.90 2.56 19.62
C THR A 137 -14.39 2.63 19.87
N ILE A 138 -13.87 1.72 20.69
CA ILE A 138 -12.43 1.52 20.88
C ILE A 138 -12.00 0.21 20.21
N GLY A 139 -10.86 0.23 19.54
CA GLY A 139 -10.30 -0.95 18.89
C GLY A 139 -8.83 -1.16 19.23
N PHE A 140 -8.44 -2.43 19.34
CA PHE A 140 -7.06 -2.88 19.49
C PHE A 140 -6.77 -3.95 18.45
N GLY A 141 -5.59 -3.94 17.88
CA GLY A 141 -5.16 -4.94 16.93
C GLY A 141 -3.69 -5.28 17.08
N TYR A 142 -3.37 -6.54 16.83
CA TYR A 142 -2.01 -7.05 16.77
C TYR A 142 -1.84 -7.90 15.51
N LYS A 143 -0.71 -7.74 14.82
CA LYS A 143 -0.31 -8.55 13.67
C LYS A 143 1.11 -9.01 13.84
N LYS A 144 1.38 -10.24 13.44
CA LYS A 144 2.74 -10.80 13.36
C LYS A 144 2.94 -11.42 11.98
N GLY A 145 3.97 -10.96 11.27
CA GLY A 145 4.42 -11.46 9.98
C GLY A 145 5.77 -12.15 10.09
N GLN A 146 5.91 -13.30 9.45
CA GLN A 146 7.18 -13.98 9.21
C GLN A 146 7.36 -14.13 7.71
N ASN A 147 8.47 -13.63 7.20
CA ASN A 147 8.69 -13.50 5.78
C ASN A 147 10.06 -14.06 5.40
N ASP A 148 10.08 -14.85 4.33
CA ASP A 148 11.31 -15.36 3.72
C ASP A 148 11.64 -14.51 2.49
N VAL A 149 12.89 -14.06 2.42
CA VAL A 149 13.41 -13.24 1.31
C VAL A 149 14.41 -14.07 0.52
N PHE A 150 14.18 -14.21 -0.78
CA PHE A 150 15.05 -14.89 -1.70
C PHE A 150 15.62 -13.92 -2.73
N ARG A 151 16.62 -14.38 -3.47
CA ARG A 151 17.16 -13.68 -4.64
C ARG A 151 16.99 -14.56 -5.86
N ASN A 152 16.44 -14.01 -6.95
CA ASN A 152 16.39 -14.70 -8.22
C ASN A 152 17.65 -14.40 -9.06
N VAL A 153 18.19 -15.43 -9.68
CA VAL A 153 19.30 -15.36 -10.63
C VAL A 153 18.92 -16.09 -11.93
N LYS A 154 19.59 -15.78 -13.01
CA LYS A 154 19.47 -16.55 -14.26
C LYS A 154 20.61 -17.55 -14.32
N ILE A 155 20.29 -18.85 -14.32
CA ILE A 155 21.23 -19.93 -14.55
C ILE A 155 20.79 -20.59 -15.85
N ASP A 156 21.68 -20.67 -16.82
CA ASP A 156 21.40 -21.18 -18.18
C ASP A 156 20.18 -20.51 -18.87
N GLY A 157 20.02 -19.21 -18.60
CA GLY A 157 18.92 -18.41 -19.15
C GLY A 157 17.57 -18.57 -18.42
N VAL A 158 17.44 -19.51 -17.48
CA VAL A 158 16.23 -19.74 -16.69
C VAL A 158 16.28 -18.97 -15.37
N LYS A 159 15.19 -18.24 -15.05
CA LYS A 159 15.02 -17.55 -13.76
C LYS A 159 14.74 -18.58 -12.66
N GLN A 160 15.59 -18.63 -11.66
CA GLN A 160 15.43 -19.50 -10.49
C GLN A 160 15.95 -18.84 -9.22
N ARG A 161 15.54 -19.32 -8.06
CA ARG A 161 16.06 -18.85 -6.77
C ARG A 161 17.54 -19.18 -6.66
N ASP A 162 18.33 -18.20 -6.20
CA ASP A 162 19.74 -18.37 -5.90
C ASP A 162 19.90 -19.27 -4.67
N PRO A 163 20.51 -20.47 -4.80
CA PRO A 163 20.63 -21.39 -3.67
C PRO A 163 21.60 -20.88 -2.59
N SER A 164 22.42 -19.87 -2.89
CA SER A 164 23.36 -19.26 -1.95
C SER A 164 22.79 -18.10 -1.15
N PHE A 165 21.51 -17.72 -1.39
CA PHE A 165 20.88 -16.59 -0.73
C PHE A 165 19.48 -16.93 -0.22
N ALA A 166 19.33 -16.90 1.09
CA ALA A 166 18.05 -16.87 1.80
C ALA A 166 18.20 -15.98 3.02
N ALA A 167 17.17 -15.20 3.32
CA ALA A 167 17.14 -14.33 4.47
C ALA A 167 15.72 -14.24 5.03
N GLU A 168 15.60 -13.90 6.30
CA GLU A 168 14.33 -13.81 7.00
C GLU A 168 14.05 -12.38 7.45
N MET A 169 12.77 -12.05 7.57
CA MET A 169 12.28 -10.79 8.11
C MET A 169 11.06 -11.08 8.98
N GLU A 170 11.06 -10.57 10.20
CA GLU A 170 9.91 -10.54 11.08
C GLU A 170 9.31 -9.14 11.14
N SER A 171 7.98 -9.04 11.16
CA SER A 171 7.24 -7.79 11.33
C SER A 171 6.16 -7.95 12.39
N GLN A 172 6.06 -6.98 13.30
CA GLN A 172 5.01 -6.92 14.31
C GLN A 172 4.35 -5.54 14.26
N SER A 173 3.02 -5.51 14.34
CA SER A 173 2.25 -4.27 14.36
C SER A 173 1.22 -4.29 15.48
N PHE A 174 1.18 -3.19 16.25
CA PHE A 174 0.18 -2.90 17.26
C PHE A 174 -0.58 -1.65 16.85
N ASN A 175 -1.89 -1.70 16.92
CA ASN A 175 -2.72 -0.54 16.65
C ASN A 175 -3.78 -0.34 17.74
N VAL A 176 -4.08 0.94 18.00
CA VAL A 176 -5.19 1.37 18.85
C VAL A 176 -6.01 2.36 18.03
N SER A 177 -7.32 2.22 18.05
CA SER A 177 -8.24 3.13 17.39
C SER A 177 -9.35 3.58 18.34
N LEU A 178 -9.79 4.81 18.16
CA LEU A 178 -10.93 5.40 18.86
C LEU A 178 -11.80 6.10 17.84
N SER A 179 -13.07 5.74 17.78
CA SER A 179 -14.09 6.43 16.97
C SER A 179 -15.13 7.03 17.90
N GLN A 180 -15.53 8.26 17.63
CA GLN A 180 -16.51 9.00 18.44
C GLN A 180 -17.51 9.73 17.57
N ILE A 181 -18.78 9.51 17.80
CA ILE A 181 -19.87 10.35 17.28
C ILE A 181 -19.92 11.62 18.15
N ILE A 182 -19.42 12.73 17.61
CA ILE A 182 -19.35 14.01 18.33
C ILE A 182 -20.70 14.72 18.29
N THR A 183 -21.32 14.73 17.11
CA THR A 183 -22.68 15.28 16.90
C THR A 183 -23.42 14.40 15.91
N LYS A 184 -24.72 14.65 15.70
CA LYS A 184 -25.50 13.95 14.65
C LYS A 184 -24.92 14.05 13.24
N ASN A 185 -24.02 15.02 13.01
CA ASN A 185 -23.44 15.29 11.69
C ASN A 185 -21.92 15.10 11.65
N LEU A 186 -21.26 14.87 12.80
CA LEU A 186 -19.80 14.78 12.88
C LEU A 186 -19.37 13.51 13.59
N ILE A 187 -18.60 12.70 12.89
CA ILE A 187 -17.87 11.56 13.44
C ILE A 187 -16.37 11.86 13.35
N MET A 188 -15.66 11.64 14.44
CA MET A 188 -14.20 11.74 14.47
C MET A 188 -13.59 10.39 14.85
N SER A 189 -12.43 10.06 14.28
CA SER A 189 -11.67 8.90 14.68
C SER A 189 -10.19 9.23 14.78
N GLY A 190 -9.52 8.61 15.75
CA GLY A 190 -8.09 8.63 15.92
C GLY A 190 -7.52 7.23 15.85
N GLN A 191 -6.31 7.09 15.33
CA GLN A 191 -5.59 5.82 15.30
C GLN A 191 -4.12 6.06 15.60
N TYR A 192 -3.53 5.17 16.37
CA TYR A 192 -2.10 5.09 16.62
C TYR A 192 -1.60 3.69 16.30
N GLU A 193 -0.51 3.60 15.55
CA GLU A 193 0.10 2.35 15.11
C GLU A 193 1.59 2.36 15.39
N VAL A 194 2.10 1.26 15.91
CA VAL A 194 3.53 0.98 16.06
C VAL A 194 3.84 -0.26 15.24
N VAL A 195 4.87 -0.17 14.38
CA VAL A 195 5.37 -1.33 13.62
C VAL A 195 6.84 -1.52 13.95
N THR A 196 7.23 -2.74 14.23
CA THR A 196 8.62 -3.16 14.41
C THR A 196 8.96 -4.21 13.38
N ASP A 197 10.02 -3.96 12.62
CA ASP A 197 10.56 -4.87 11.62
C ASP A 197 11.99 -5.26 12.01
N GLU A 198 12.33 -6.54 11.90
CA GLU A 198 13.64 -7.09 12.21
C GLU A 198 14.07 -8.10 11.14
N GLY A 199 15.39 -8.15 10.85
CA GLY A 199 15.98 -9.07 9.91
C GLY A 199 16.45 -8.41 8.63
N PHE A 200 16.19 -9.01 7.48
CA PHE A 200 16.66 -8.52 6.18
C PHE A 200 15.66 -7.50 5.61
N LEU A 201 15.90 -6.22 5.87
CA LEU A 201 14.97 -5.11 5.56
C LEU A 201 15.25 -4.40 4.23
N ARG A 202 16.21 -4.88 3.43
CA ARG A 202 16.58 -4.30 2.14
C ARG A 202 16.17 -5.18 0.96
N SER A 203 16.23 -4.62 -0.24
CA SER A 203 16.16 -5.43 -1.46
C SER A 203 17.47 -6.19 -1.69
N PRO A 204 17.45 -7.49 -2.04
CA PRO A 204 18.65 -8.24 -2.36
C PRO A 204 19.28 -7.84 -3.71
N TYR A 205 18.69 -6.88 -4.42
CA TYR A 205 19.10 -6.47 -5.77
C TYR A 205 19.57 -5.03 -5.86
N ARG A 206 19.13 -4.14 -4.94
CA ARG A 206 19.41 -2.70 -5.02
C ARG A 206 20.86 -2.39 -4.73
N GLN A 207 21.36 -1.38 -5.41
CA GLN A 207 22.71 -0.90 -5.30
C GLN A 207 22.73 0.61 -5.07
N VAL A 208 23.64 1.08 -4.24
CA VAL A 208 24.03 2.47 -4.18
C VAL A 208 25.04 2.76 -5.27
N ARG A 209 25.17 4.02 -5.67
CA ARG A 209 26.21 4.51 -6.55
C ARG A 209 27.18 5.39 -5.78
N PHE A 210 28.45 5.38 -6.18
CA PHE A 210 29.50 6.16 -5.55
C PHE A 210 30.50 6.69 -6.59
N PHE A 211 31.17 7.80 -6.27
CA PHE A 211 32.22 8.35 -7.15
C PHE A 211 33.47 7.47 -7.14
N ILE A 212 34.00 7.12 -8.33
CA ILE A 212 35.33 6.55 -8.54
C ILE A 212 36.32 7.66 -8.88
N GLY A 213 35.83 8.77 -9.46
CA GLY A 213 36.51 9.97 -9.84
C GLY A 213 35.53 11.05 -10.23
N PRO A 214 35.97 12.22 -10.75
CA PRO A 214 35.08 13.33 -11.08
C PRO A 214 34.02 13.01 -12.12
N GLU A 215 34.32 12.09 -13.02
CA GLU A 215 33.48 11.76 -14.18
C GLU A 215 33.00 10.29 -14.20
N ALA A 216 33.40 9.50 -13.19
CA ALA A 216 33.10 8.08 -13.14
C ALA A 216 32.40 7.69 -11.83
N GLN A 217 31.54 6.67 -11.91
CA GLN A 217 30.82 6.11 -10.78
C GLN A 217 30.86 4.59 -10.77
N GLY A 218 30.84 4.02 -9.56
CA GLY A 218 30.71 2.60 -9.31
C GLY A 218 29.39 2.30 -8.61
N GLN A 219 29.10 1.02 -8.42
CA GLN A 219 27.91 0.53 -7.73
C GLN A 219 28.30 -0.59 -6.76
N GLU A 220 27.64 -0.60 -5.60
CA GLU A 220 27.72 -1.66 -4.60
C GLU A 220 26.34 -1.92 -3.97
N PHE A 221 26.14 -3.09 -3.37
CA PHE A 221 24.86 -3.41 -2.76
C PHE A 221 24.53 -2.49 -1.59
N GLU A 222 23.25 -2.14 -1.46
CA GLU A 222 22.73 -1.40 -0.32
C GLU A 222 22.94 -2.15 0.99
N THR A 223 23.18 -1.40 2.06
CA THR A 223 23.28 -1.92 3.42
C THR A 223 22.38 -1.12 4.34
N TYR A 224 21.47 -1.82 5.05
CA TYR A 224 20.50 -1.19 5.95
C TYR A 224 20.70 -1.68 7.38
N PRO A 225 20.24 -0.92 8.39
CA PRO A 225 20.02 -1.48 9.72
C PRO A 225 19.08 -2.68 9.62
N ASN A 226 19.31 -3.69 10.45
CA ASN A 226 18.49 -4.90 10.49
C ASN A 226 17.23 -4.74 11.39
N THR A 227 17.00 -3.56 11.92
CA THR A 227 15.81 -3.22 12.71
C THR A 227 15.22 -1.89 12.24
N ARG A 228 13.89 -1.78 12.28
CA ARG A 228 13.14 -0.55 12.08
C ARG A 228 11.95 -0.52 13.00
N SER A 229 11.80 0.55 13.77
CA SER A 229 10.58 0.81 14.54
C SER A 229 9.94 2.08 14.03
N SER A 230 8.66 2.01 13.71
CA SER A 230 7.91 3.13 13.15
C SER A 230 6.64 3.40 13.96
N ASN A 231 6.27 4.67 14.02
CA ASN A 231 5.10 5.18 14.72
C ASN A 231 4.26 6.00 13.75
N ALA A 232 2.96 5.78 13.76
CA ALA A 232 2.03 6.57 12.98
C ALA A 232 0.82 6.96 13.82
N ALA A 233 0.46 8.25 13.80
CA ALA A 233 -0.75 8.77 14.41
C ALA A 233 -1.63 9.42 13.34
N SER A 234 -2.92 9.14 13.34
CA SER A 234 -3.85 9.76 12.41
C SER A 234 -5.12 10.23 13.12
N ILE A 235 -5.70 11.29 12.57
CA ILE A 235 -7.02 11.79 12.94
C ILE A 235 -7.84 11.97 11.67
N ARG A 236 -9.10 11.53 11.71
CA ARG A 236 -10.07 11.67 10.62
C ARG A 236 -11.34 12.29 11.14
N ALA A 237 -11.95 13.16 10.36
CA ALA A 237 -13.26 13.73 10.62
C ALA A 237 -14.16 13.58 9.40
N LYS A 238 -15.37 13.07 9.60
CA LYS A 238 -16.39 12.99 8.58
C LYS A 238 -17.59 13.83 8.99
N TYR A 239 -17.91 14.84 8.16
CA TYR A 239 -19.00 15.78 8.40
C TYR A 239 -20.09 15.63 7.34
N PHE A 240 -21.32 15.36 7.81
CA PHE A 240 -22.51 15.23 6.97
C PHE A 240 -23.14 16.59 6.73
N LEU A 241 -23.29 16.96 5.46
CA LEU A 241 -23.90 18.19 4.99
C LEU A 241 -25.43 18.07 4.91
N PRO A 242 -26.19 19.18 5.04
CA PRO A 242 -27.65 19.17 5.04
C PRO A 242 -28.31 18.56 3.80
N TYR A 243 -27.61 18.59 2.66
CA TYR A 243 -28.08 18.06 1.37
C TYR A 243 -27.54 16.64 1.07
N ARG A 244 -27.34 15.82 2.12
CA ARG A 244 -26.94 14.40 2.06
C ARG A 244 -25.53 14.12 1.55
N ALA A 245 -24.72 15.14 1.30
CA ALA A 245 -23.33 14.95 0.99
C ALA A 245 -22.49 14.80 2.27
N ALA A 246 -21.22 14.39 2.13
CA ALA A 246 -20.28 14.32 3.23
C ALA A 246 -18.90 14.86 2.82
N ILE A 247 -18.23 15.52 3.75
CA ILE A 247 -16.83 15.89 3.64
C ILE A 247 -16.07 14.95 4.57
N ASP A 248 -14.99 14.38 4.06
CA ASP A 248 -14.05 13.51 4.80
C ASP A 248 -12.68 14.19 4.81
N THR A 249 -12.09 14.36 5.98
CA THR A 249 -10.75 14.93 6.12
C THR A 249 -9.89 14.01 6.98
N MET A 250 -8.61 13.87 6.63
CA MET A 250 -7.67 13.06 7.40
C MET A 250 -6.31 13.73 7.42
N TYR A 251 -5.65 13.66 8.58
CA TYR A 251 -4.24 13.96 8.74
C TYR A 251 -3.54 12.77 9.39
N ARG A 252 -2.34 12.39 8.89
CA ARG A 252 -1.49 11.35 9.46
C ARG A 252 -0.06 11.85 9.56
N PHE A 253 0.51 11.67 10.73
CA PHE A 253 1.92 11.85 11.03
C PHE A 253 2.60 10.49 11.12
N TYR A 254 3.83 10.39 10.61
CA TYR A 254 4.66 9.20 10.63
C TYR A 254 6.09 9.55 11.01
N THR A 255 6.74 8.69 11.81
CA THR A 255 8.18 8.77 12.09
C THR A 255 8.74 7.38 12.36
N ASP A 256 10.03 7.18 12.10
CA ASP A 256 10.71 5.91 12.35
C ASP A 256 12.16 6.09 12.85
N THR A 257 12.78 4.97 13.22
CA THR A 257 14.17 4.91 13.71
C THR A 257 15.21 5.07 12.59
N TRP A 258 14.82 5.15 11.35
CA TRP A 258 15.69 5.45 10.21
C TRP A 258 15.74 6.96 9.90
N GLY A 259 15.03 7.78 10.69
CA GLY A 259 15.00 9.25 10.56
C GLY A 259 13.95 9.76 9.57
N VAL A 260 13.10 8.89 9.02
CA VAL A 260 12.03 9.33 8.12
C VAL A 260 10.90 9.96 8.92
N ILE A 261 10.51 11.18 8.54
CA ILE A 261 9.33 11.89 9.04
C ILE A 261 8.39 12.12 7.87
N GLY A 262 7.13 11.70 8.02
CA GLY A 262 6.14 11.78 6.95
C GLY A 262 4.85 12.46 7.40
N HIS A 263 4.23 13.22 6.49
CA HIS A 263 2.95 13.88 6.69
C HIS A 263 2.00 13.52 5.55
N THR A 264 0.77 13.16 5.88
CA THR A 264 -0.30 12.93 4.90
C THR A 264 -1.49 13.81 5.25
N GLY A 265 -2.01 14.56 4.28
CA GLY A 265 -3.30 15.24 4.35
C GLY A 265 -4.23 14.69 3.29
N GLU A 266 -5.49 14.44 3.62
CA GLU A 266 -6.51 13.95 2.69
C GLU A 266 -7.80 14.75 2.84
N LEU A 267 -8.43 15.10 1.72
CA LEU A 267 -9.73 15.72 1.63
C LEU A 267 -10.59 14.92 0.66
N GLY A 268 -11.75 14.48 1.12
CA GLY A 268 -12.74 13.77 0.32
C GLY A 268 -14.10 14.51 0.34
N TYR A 269 -14.83 14.39 -0.75
CA TYR A 269 -16.21 14.84 -0.88
C TYR A 269 -17.04 13.74 -1.49
N VAL A 270 -18.12 13.33 -0.82
CA VAL A 270 -19.02 12.27 -1.25
C VAL A 270 -20.42 12.86 -1.48
N HIS A 271 -20.99 12.61 -2.66
CA HIS A 271 -22.30 13.10 -3.04
C HIS A 271 -23.18 11.98 -3.60
N PRO A 272 -24.20 11.51 -2.86
CA PRO A 272 -25.19 10.58 -3.36
C PRO A 272 -26.24 11.30 -4.22
N LEU A 273 -26.58 10.71 -5.36
CA LEU A 273 -27.64 11.15 -6.26
C LEU A 273 -28.73 10.06 -6.32
N ASP A 274 -29.84 10.28 -5.65
CA ASP A 274 -30.95 9.34 -5.63
C ASP A 274 -31.68 9.31 -6.97
N LYS A 275 -31.98 8.11 -7.47
CA LYS A 275 -32.82 7.87 -8.66
C LYS A 275 -32.38 8.63 -9.92
N ALA A 276 -31.13 9.08 -9.98
CA ALA A 276 -30.53 9.63 -11.18
C ALA A 276 -30.36 8.50 -12.20
N TRP A 277 -30.40 8.56 -13.39
CA TRP A 277 -30.17 7.63 -14.50
C TRP A 277 -30.36 6.12 -14.20
N ALA A 278 -31.04 5.42 -15.09
CA ALA A 278 -31.24 3.96 -15.10
C ALA A 278 -31.95 3.37 -13.86
N GLY A 279 -32.67 4.18 -13.07
CA GLY A 279 -33.48 3.70 -11.94
C GLY A 279 -32.72 3.22 -10.71
N GLY A 280 -31.38 3.41 -10.67
CA GLY A 280 -30.51 3.12 -9.52
C GLY A 280 -30.05 4.38 -8.79
N ASN A 281 -29.29 4.17 -7.71
CA ASN A 281 -28.68 5.25 -6.96
C ASN A 281 -27.23 5.42 -7.41
N TRP A 282 -26.79 6.66 -7.62
CA TRP A 282 -25.41 6.98 -7.92
C TRP A 282 -24.75 7.64 -6.71
N ILE A 283 -23.49 7.30 -6.45
CA ILE A 283 -22.66 7.97 -5.46
C ILE A 283 -21.38 8.39 -6.18
N PHE A 284 -21.08 9.69 -6.13
CA PHE A 284 -19.83 10.24 -6.65
C PHE A 284 -18.95 10.67 -5.50
N GLU A 285 -17.66 10.37 -5.62
CA GLU A 285 -16.65 10.78 -4.65
C GLU A 285 -15.49 11.46 -5.39
N GLY A 286 -15.06 12.61 -4.88
CA GLY A 286 -13.82 13.27 -5.25
C GLY A 286 -12.83 13.21 -4.08
N ARG A 287 -11.56 12.96 -4.34
CA ARG A 287 -10.52 12.87 -3.32
C ARG A 287 -9.24 13.58 -3.76
N LEU A 288 -8.65 14.32 -2.82
CA LEU A 288 -7.32 14.91 -2.96
C LEU A 288 -6.47 14.46 -1.78
N ARG A 289 -5.26 13.93 -2.06
CA ARG A 289 -4.29 13.53 -1.05
C ARG A 289 -2.96 14.19 -1.33
N TYR A 290 -2.36 14.75 -0.31
CA TYR A 290 -0.99 15.25 -0.29
C TYR A 290 -0.17 14.43 0.70
N TYR A 291 1.03 14.05 0.27
CA TYR A 291 2.01 13.35 1.09
C TYR A 291 3.36 14.02 0.94
N THR A 292 4.15 14.07 2.03
CA THR A 292 5.55 14.48 2.00
C THR A 292 6.34 13.71 3.04
N GLN A 293 7.62 13.46 2.77
CA GLN A 293 8.54 12.84 3.72
C GLN A 293 9.95 13.41 3.60
N THR A 294 10.71 13.28 4.71
CA THR A 294 12.17 13.43 4.72
C THR A 294 12.84 12.14 4.31
N SER A 295 14.11 12.21 3.91
CA SER A 295 14.92 10.99 3.64
C SER A 295 15.34 10.28 4.93
N ALA A 296 15.68 9.00 4.79
CA ALA A 296 16.37 8.27 5.85
C ALA A 296 17.79 8.82 6.08
N ASP A 297 18.30 8.70 7.31
CA ASP A 297 19.61 9.22 7.72
C ASP A 297 20.79 8.66 6.92
N PHE A 298 20.67 7.41 6.44
CA PHE A 298 21.68 6.71 5.65
C PHE A 298 21.41 6.73 4.14
N TYR A 299 20.42 7.54 3.70
CA TYR A 299 20.11 7.73 2.30
C TYR A 299 21.05 8.76 1.64
N ARG A 300 21.53 8.45 0.43
CA ARG A 300 22.16 9.40 -0.49
C ARG A 300 21.92 9.00 -1.93
N ASP A 301 21.73 9.98 -2.81
CA ASP A 301 21.60 9.72 -4.25
C ASP A 301 22.93 9.19 -4.85
N ILE A 302 24.08 9.77 -4.43
CA ILE A 302 25.41 9.28 -4.75
C ILE A 302 26.36 9.44 -3.56
N PHE A 303 27.17 8.42 -3.27
CA PHE A 303 28.12 8.42 -2.16
C PHE A 303 29.50 8.93 -2.60
N PRO A 304 30.28 9.55 -1.70
CA PRO A 304 31.62 10.04 -2.05
C PRO A 304 32.60 8.97 -2.50
N ARG A 305 32.47 7.73 -2.00
CA ARG A 305 33.32 6.57 -2.32
C ARG A 305 32.64 5.27 -1.93
N ALA A 306 33.17 4.13 -2.39
CA ALA A 306 32.77 2.82 -1.92
C ALA A 306 32.96 2.67 -0.39
N GLY A 307 32.06 1.94 0.27
CA GLY A 307 32.10 1.68 1.71
C GLY A 307 32.18 2.97 2.54
N PHE A 308 31.46 4.02 2.12
CA PHE A 308 31.50 5.33 2.79
C PHE A 308 30.98 5.28 4.23
N ALA A 309 29.97 4.47 4.47
CA ALA A 309 29.32 4.31 5.77
C ALA A 309 28.89 2.85 5.98
N ASN A 310 28.58 2.50 7.25
CA ASN A 310 28.08 1.16 7.59
C ASN A 310 26.72 0.85 6.96
N PHE A 311 25.88 1.88 6.84
CA PHE A 311 24.57 1.80 6.18
C PHE A 311 24.53 2.80 5.05
N MET A 312 24.07 2.33 3.90
CA MET A 312 23.98 3.11 2.67
C MET A 312 22.78 2.68 1.86
N ALA A 313 21.93 3.62 1.49
CA ALA A 313 20.75 3.42 0.68
C ALA A 313 20.65 4.45 -0.45
N ARG A 314 20.16 4.00 -1.60
CA ARG A 314 19.72 4.84 -2.71
C ARG A 314 18.28 4.52 -3.11
N ASP A 315 17.56 3.79 -2.27
CA ASP A 315 16.15 3.51 -2.53
C ASP A 315 15.37 4.82 -2.60
N LYS A 316 14.69 5.06 -3.74
CA LYS A 316 13.86 6.26 -3.92
C LYS A 316 12.76 6.41 -2.86
N GLU A 317 12.35 5.31 -2.24
CA GLU A 317 11.35 5.30 -1.17
C GLU A 317 11.88 5.82 0.16
N LEU A 318 13.20 5.83 0.32
CA LEU A 318 13.90 6.44 1.45
C LEU A 318 14.39 7.86 1.15
N ALA A 319 14.08 8.39 -0.02
CA ALA A 319 14.41 9.76 -0.43
C ALA A 319 13.45 10.80 0.16
N THR A 320 13.83 12.07 0.07
CA THR A 320 12.92 13.19 0.31
C THR A 320 12.06 13.41 -0.92
N TYR A 321 10.74 13.38 -0.75
CA TYR A 321 9.80 13.66 -1.83
C TYR A 321 8.44 14.14 -1.33
N ASN A 322 7.66 14.66 -2.26
CA ASN A 322 6.25 14.94 -2.08
C ASN A 322 5.41 14.27 -3.17
N ALA A 323 4.17 13.93 -2.84
CA ALA A 323 3.23 13.31 -3.76
C ALA A 323 1.85 13.94 -3.65
N ILE A 324 1.22 14.16 -4.81
CA ILE A 324 -0.17 14.60 -4.91
C ILE A 324 -0.95 13.50 -5.63
N THR A 325 -2.07 13.09 -5.08
CA THR A 325 -3.01 12.17 -5.72
C THR A 325 -4.38 12.83 -5.79
N ALA A 326 -4.94 12.92 -6.99
CA ALA A 326 -6.31 13.34 -7.21
C ALA A 326 -7.11 12.17 -7.76
N GLY A 327 -8.27 11.89 -7.18
CA GLY A 327 -9.08 10.73 -7.53
C GLY A 327 -10.56 11.03 -7.61
N VAL A 328 -11.25 10.25 -8.43
CA VAL A 328 -12.71 10.25 -8.55
C VAL A 328 -13.23 8.82 -8.49
N THR A 329 -14.38 8.64 -7.83
CA THR A 329 -15.09 7.36 -7.77
C THR A 329 -16.53 7.57 -8.19
N ALA A 330 -17.06 6.66 -9.00
CA ALA A 330 -18.47 6.58 -9.34
C ALA A 330 -18.99 5.19 -8.94
N THR A 331 -20.00 5.16 -8.08
CA THR A 331 -20.68 3.94 -7.64
C THR A 331 -22.13 3.98 -8.13
N TYR A 332 -22.56 2.90 -8.78
CA TYR A 332 -23.94 2.66 -9.18
C TYR A 332 -24.53 1.51 -8.38
N GLU A 333 -25.50 1.79 -7.53
CA GLU A 333 -26.20 0.79 -6.74
C GLU A 333 -27.53 0.43 -7.41
N PHE A 334 -27.80 -0.87 -7.51
CA PHE A 334 -29.00 -1.39 -8.13
C PHE A 334 -29.59 -2.58 -7.35
N LYS A 335 -30.87 -2.83 -7.55
CA LYS A 335 -31.56 -4.02 -7.04
C LYS A 335 -31.83 -4.96 -8.21
N LEU A 336 -31.71 -6.27 -7.96
CA LEU A 336 -32.00 -7.33 -8.91
C LEU A 336 -33.25 -8.11 -8.44
N PRO A 337 -34.46 -7.64 -8.72
CA PRO A 337 -35.69 -8.30 -8.22
C PRO A 337 -35.86 -9.76 -8.70
N ARG A 338 -35.17 -10.14 -9.79
CA ARG A 338 -35.16 -11.50 -10.33
C ARG A 338 -34.42 -12.51 -9.43
N PHE A 339 -33.55 -12.01 -8.54
CA PHE A 339 -32.77 -12.83 -7.64
C PHE A 339 -33.07 -12.44 -6.18
N PRO A 340 -34.11 -13.02 -5.55
CA PRO A 340 -34.57 -12.63 -4.22
C PRO A 340 -33.52 -12.82 -3.11
N TRP A 341 -32.53 -13.68 -3.32
CA TRP A 341 -31.41 -13.89 -2.41
C TRP A 341 -30.36 -12.78 -2.48
N LEU A 342 -30.43 -11.88 -3.47
CA LEU A 342 -29.55 -10.74 -3.64
C LEU A 342 -30.24 -9.48 -3.14
N SER A 343 -29.77 -8.92 -2.03
CA SER A 343 -30.38 -7.71 -1.45
C SER A 343 -30.11 -6.46 -2.31
N LYS A 344 -28.90 -6.31 -2.80
CA LYS A 344 -28.45 -5.23 -3.70
C LYS A 344 -27.18 -5.63 -4.47
N GLY A 345 -26.87 -4.93 -5.54
CA GLY A 345 -25.60 -4.97 -6.23
C GLY A 345 -25.01 -3.58 -6.40
N SER A 346 -23.70 -3.48 -6.58
CA SER A 346 -23.06 -2.24 -6.98
C SER A 346 -21.99 -2.45 -8.04
N LEU A 347 -21.86 -1.46 -8.93
CA LEU A 347 -20.76 -1.31 -9.87
C LEU A 347 -19.97 -0.09 -9.43
N ASN A 348 -18.67 -0.23 -9.33
CA ASN A 348 -17.80 0.81 -8.82
C ASN A 348 -16.66 1.01 -9.79
N PHE A 349 -16.44 2.25 -10.18
CA PHE A 349 -15.30 2.67 -10.99
C PHE A 349 -14.54 3.74 -10.23
N ARG A 350 -13.21 3.56 -10.12
CA ARG A 350 -12.32 4.54 -9.50
C ARG A 350 -11.13 4.79 -10.41
N TYR A 351 -10.77 6.06 -10.52
CA TYR A 351 -9.56 6.53 -11.17
C TYR A 351 -8.82 7.49 -10.26
N ASP A 352 -7.52 7.24 -10.04
CA ASP A 352 -6.62 8.15 -9.35
C ASP A 352 -5.45 8.49 -10.27
N TYR A 353 -5.08 9.76 -10.32
CA TYR A 353 -3.84 10.25 -10.90
C TYR A 353 -2.90 10.69 -9.79
N MET A 354 -1.67 10.17 -9.80
CA MET A 354 -0.65 10.45 -8.81
C MET A 354 0.59 11.04 -9.48
N THR A 355 1.14 12.08 -8.87
CA THR A 355 2.46 12.62 -9.22
C THR A 355 3.35 12.64 -7.99
N VAL A 356 4.61 12.19 -8.14
CA VAL A 356 5.64 12.19 -7.09
C VAL A 356 6.81 13.02 -7.59
N ASN A 357 7.21 14.02 -6.82
CA ASN A 357 8.37 14.86 -7.11
C ASN A 357 9.43 14.59 -6.05
N TYR A 358 10.62 14.18 -6.50
CA TYR A 358 11.75 13.90 -5.62
C TYR A 358 12.62 15.12 -5.46
N ASP A 359 13.08 15.39 -4.25
CA ASP A 359 13.93 16.54 -3.94
C ASP A 359 15.42 16.17 -3.94
N ASN A 360 15.75 14.89 -3.73
CA ASN A 360 17.12 14.40 -3.61
C ASN A 360 17.37 13.02 -4.25
N PHE A 361 16.49 12.56 -5.17
CA PHE A 361 16.71 11.37 -5.99
C PHE A 361 16.76 11.79 -7.46
N ARG A 362 17.87 11.46 -8.16
CA ARG A 362 18.12 11.84 -9.54
C ARG A 362 17.89 10.70 -10.51
N ASP A 363 17.54 11.03 -11.74
CA ASP A 363 17.37 10.07 -12.83
C ASP A 363 18.76 9.65 -13.37
N ALA A 364 19.28 8.56 -12.82
CA ALA A 364 20.58 8.02 -13.19
C ALA A 364 20.63 7.42 -14.61
N THR A 365 19.50 7.32 -15.34
CA THR A 365 19.55 6.91 -16.76
C THR A 365 20.31 7.88 -17.64
N TYR A 366 20.41 9.14 -17.24
CA TYR A 366 21.17 10.17 -17.95
C TYR A 366 22.70 10.01 -17.80
N SER A 367 23.18 9.24 -16.82
CA SER A 367 24.61 8.98 -16.62
C SER A 367 24.99 7.52 -16.82
N LEU A 368 24.15 6.57 -16.43
CA LEU A 368 24.39 5.13 -16.53
C LEU A 368 23.80 4.49 -17.80
N GLY A 369 22.87 5.19 -18.47
CA GLY A 369 22.11 4.63 -19.58
C GLY A 369 20.94 3.76 -19.16
N ARG A 370 20.31 3.14 -20.15
CA ARG A 370 19.15 2.27 -19.97
C ARG A 370 19.46 0.86 -20.40
N PHE A 371 19.17 -0.13 -19.55
CA PHE A 371 19.34 -1.57 -19.86
C PHE A 371 20.76 -1.93 -20.40
N GLY A 372 21.79 -1.25 -19.87
CA GLY A 372 23.17 -1.46 -20.30
C GLY A 372 23.58 -0.74 -21.59
N VAL A 373 22.69 0.10 -22.15
CA VAL A 373 23.00 0.96 -23.30
C VAL A 373 23.38 2.35 -22.77
N PRO A 374 24.63 2.80 -22.91
CA PRO A 374 25.04 4.15 -22.51
C PRO A 374 24.26 5.23 -23.28
N PRO A 375 23.94 6.37 -22.66
CA PRO A 375 23.35 7.49 -23.38
C PRO A 375 24.34 8.06 -24.39
N ALA A 376 23.84 8.61 -25.49
CA ALA A 376 24.68 9.23 -26.54
C ALA A 376 25.53 10.40 -25.98
N GLU A 377 24.97 11.14 -25.03
CA GLU A 377 25.63 12.19 -24.26
C GLU A 377 25.37 11.92 -22.76
N ALA A 378 26.31 11.27 -22.09
CA ALA A 378 26.19 10.99 -20.67
C ALA A 378 26.41 12.27 -19.84
N LEU A 379 25.51 12.54 -18.91
CA LEU A 379 25.72 13.58 -17.91
C LEU A 379 26.72 13.12 -16.85
N LEU A 380 27.39 14.06 -16.22
CA LEU A 380 28.28 13.78 -15.09
C LEU A 380 27.45 13.23 -13.90
N PRO A 381 27.97 12.23 -13.19
CA PRO A 381 27.30 11.68 -12.02
C PRO A 381 26.98 12.76 -10.97
N GLY A 382 25.77 12.79 -10.48
CA GLY A 382 25.29 13.79 -9.52
C GLY A 382 24.75 15.10 -10.14
N THR A 383 24.83 15.27 -11.46
CA THR A 383 24.26 16.44 -12.16
C THR A 383 22.98 16.13 -12.92
N GLU A 384 22.52 14.89 -12.88
CA GLU A 384 21.32 14.46 -13.56
C GLU A 384 20.07 15.18 -13.01
N PRO A 385 19.00 15.33 -13.82
CA PRO A 385 17.77 15.95 -13.35
C PRO A 385 17.13 15.13 -12.20
N LEU A 386 16.42 15.83 -11.33
CA LEU A 386 15.62 15.16 -10.28
C LEU A 386 14.53 14.31 -10.93
N TYR A 387 14.34 13.12 -10.36
CA TYR A 387 13.36 12.18 -10.86
C TYR A 387 11.94 12.64 -10.54
N LYS A 388 11.03 12.39 -11.45
CA LYS A 388 9.60 12.62 -11.29
C LYS A 388 8.84 11.39 -11.76
N LEU A 389 7.90 10.92 -10.96
CA LEU A 389 7.03 9.81 -11.29
C LEU A 389 5.59 10.28 -11.42
N ASN A 390 4.94 9.86 -12.51
CA ASN A 390 3.50 9.99 -12.68
C ASN A 390 2.88 8.60 -12.80
N ALA A 391 1.70 8.40 -12.22
CA ALA A 391 0.99 7.13 -12.28
C ALA A 391 -0.50 7.31 -12.47
N ASN A 392 -1.10 6.41 -13.24
CA ASN A 392 -2.53 6.24 -13.41
C ASN A 392 -2.95 4.98 -12.67
N ILE A 393 -4.02 5.05 -11.88
CA ILE A 393 -4.54 3.94 -11.10
C ILE A 393 -6.01 3.78 -11.42
N PHE A 394 -6.37 2.61 -11.94
CA PHE A 394 -7.75 2.26 -12.27
C PHE A 394 -8.22 1.10 -11.40
N GLN A 395 -9.45 1.19 -10.90
CA GLN A 395 -10.10 0.12 -10.19
C GLN A 395 -11.54 0.00 -10.70
N PHE A 396 -11.94 -1.22 -11.03
CA PHE A 396 -13.31 -1.55 -11.34
C PHE A 396 -13.72 -2.74 -10.47
N PHE A 397 -14.79 -2.58 -9.70
CA PHE A 397 -15.27 -3.69 -8.90
C PHE A 397 -16.78 -3.79 -8.89
N VAL A 398 -17.24 -5.01 -8.77
CA VAL A 398 -18.64 -5.42 -8.69
C VAL A 398 -18.85 -6.03 -7.31
N SER A 399 -19.85 -5.57 -6.60
CA SER A 399 -20.26 -6.14 -5.32
C SER A 399 -21.68 -6.68 -5.40
N ALA A 400 -21.88 -7.86 -4.85
CA ALA A 400 -23.17 -8.50 -4.67
C ALA A 400 -23.41 -8.72 -3.16
N TYR A 401 -24.52 -8.23 -2.66
CA TYR A 401 -24.90 -8.34 -1.24
C TYR A 401 -26.08 -9.32 -1.10
N PHE A 402 -26.00 -10.25 -0.14
CA PHE A 402 -26.98 -11.34 -0.01
C PHE A 402 -27.25 -11.76 1.43
#